data_e80730a0b923feba5c636da2977624ba
#
_entry.id   e80730a0b923feba5c636da2977624ba
#
_cell.length_a   1.000
_cell.length_b   1.000
_cell.length_c   1.000
_cell.angle_alpha   90.00
_cell.angle_beta   90.00
_cell.angle_gamma   90.00
#
_symmetry.space_group_name_H-M   'P 1'
#
loop_
_entity.id
_entity.type
_entity.pdbx_description
1 polymer ?
#
loop_
_entity_poly.entity_id
_entity_poly.type
_entity_poly.pdbx_seq_one_letter_code
_entity_poly.pdbx_strand_id
1 'polypeptide(L)'
;SYGFDPYVSSWSPYHGAVYAVTESLSRIVAVGGDYSKVRFTFQEYFRRMTEDPHRWSQPFAALLGAYDAQMGYGLPSIGGKDSMSGTFNHIDVPPTLVSFAVDVAKLKDVVSPELKNTGDKLVWIHLPVDAHLLPEYEGVMETYRKLHEDMQNGRVKAAYVVDRQGIAAAVSKMAFGNALGV
;
A
#
# COMPACT_ATOMS: atom_id res chain seq x y z
N SER A 1 -1.81 8.48 3.00
CA SER A 1 -2.36 7.11 2.93
C SER A 1 -1.63 6.16 3.87
N TYR A 2 -2.08 4.91 3.92
CA TYR A 2 -1.40 3.84 4.66
C TYR A 2 -1.54 2.50 3.92
N GLY A 3 -0.67 1.54 4.27
CA GLY A 3 -0.76 0.14 3.83
C GLY A 3 -0.40 -0.80 4.96
N PHE A 4 -1.16 -1.89 5.10
CA PHE A 4 -0.91 -2.98 6.03
C PHE A 4 -1.89 -4.13 5.81
N ASP A 5 -1.37 -5.35 5.75
CA ASP A 5 -2.16 -6.58 5.75
C ASP A 5 -1.65 -7.55 6.84
N PRO A 6 -2.44 -7.80 7.90
CA PRO A 6 -2.03 -8.69 9.00
C PRO A 6 -1.85 -10.15 8.57
N TYR A 7 -2.57 -10.59 7.52
CA TYR A 7 -2.47 -11.98 7.05
C TYR A 7 -1.18 -12.21 6.28
N VAL A 8 -0.84 -11.31 5.35
CA VAL A 8 0.43 -11.37 4.63
C VAL A 8 1.60 -11.21 5.59
N SER A 9 1.51 -10.28 6.55
CA SER A 9 2.55 -10.08 7.56
C SER A 9 2.73 -11.30 8.48
N SER A 10 1.66 -12.01 8.82
CA SER A 10 1.74 -13.24 9.61
C SER A 10 2.33 -14.41 8.83
N TRP A 11 2.07 -14.47 7.52
CA TRP A 11 2.66 -15.46 6.63
C TRP A 11 4.15 -15.18 6.38
N SER A 12 4.51 -13.93 6.08
CA SER A 12 5.88 -13.47 5.88
C SER A 12 5.99 -11.99 6.24
N PRO A 13 6.68 -11.64 7.35
CA PRO A 13 6.87 -10.23 7.72
C PRO A 13 7.60 -9.43 6.64
N TYR A 14 8.50 -10.06 5.88
CA TYR A 14 9.19 -9.45 4.73
C TYR A 14 8.20 -9.02 3.65
N HIS A 15 7.37 -9.96 3.15
CA HIS A 15 6.34 -9.65 2.14
C HIS A 15 5.31 -8.66 2.69
N GLY A 16 4.91 -8.82 3.96
CA GLY A 16 4.01 -7.89 4.63
C GLY A 16 4.49 -6.45 4.58
N ALA A 17 5.78 -6.23 4.81
CA ALA A 17 6.39 -4.90 4.75
C ALA A 17 6.50 -4.38 3.31
N VAL A 18 6.93 -5.21 2.34
CA VAL A 18 6.97 -4.84 0.92
C VAL A 18 5.60 -4.40 0.43
N TYR A 19 4.56 -5.19 0.74
CA TYR A 19 3.20 -4.88 0.33
C TYR A 19 2.59 -3.70 1.11
N ALA A 20 2.97 -3.48 2.37
CA ALA A 20 2.55 -2.29 3.11
C ALA A 20 3.05 -1.01 2.42
N VAL A 21 4.33 -0.98 1.98
CA VAL A 21 4.89 0.14 1.22
C VAL A 21 4.19 0.29 -0.12
N THR A 22 4.03 -0.80 -0.87
CA THR A 22 3.37 -0.80 -2.18
C THR A 22 1.92 -0.34 -2.09
N GLU A 23 1.15 -0.81 -1.11
CA GLU A 23 -0.25 -0.43 -0.91
C GLU A 23 -0.39 1.05 -0.55
N SER A 24 0.43 1.55 0.37
CA SER A 24 0.41 2.97 0.74
C SER A 24 0.73 3.86 -0.45
N LEU A 25 1.69 3.46 -1.29
CA LEU A 25 2.05 4.15 -2.51
C LEU A 25 0.91 4.11 -3.56
N SER A 26 0.32 2.93 -3.79
CA SER A 26 -0.83 2.76 -4.69
C SER A 26 -1.99 3.68 -4.32
N ARG A 27 -2.27 3.83 -3.03
CA ARG A 27 -3.36 4.69 -2.53
C ARG A 27 -3.09 6.18 -2.76
N ILE A 28 -1.84 6.63 -2.73
CA ILE A 28 -1.47 8.00 -3.12
C ILE A 28 -1.72 8.19 -4.61
N VAL A 29 -1.28 7.25 -5.44
CA VAL A 29 -1.49 7.34 -6.90
C VAL A 29 -2.99 7.30 -7.24
N ALA A 30 -3.77 6.45 -6.58
CA ALA A 30 -5.20 6.33 -6.81
C ALA A 30 -5.99 7.61 -6.53
N VAL A 31 -5.49 8.52 -5.69
CA VAL A 31 -6.10 9.83 -5.46
C VAL A 31 -5.49 10.96 -6.30
N GLY A 32 -4.64 10.63 -7.26
CA GLY A 32 -4.03 11.62 -8.19
C GLY A 32 -2.64 12.10 -7.79
N GLY A 33 -2.04 11.56 -6.73
CA GLY A 33 -0.69 11.91 -6.29
C GLY A 33 0.40 11.44 -7.26
N ASP A 34 1.55 12.07 -7.17
CA ASP A 34 2.76 11.73 -7.94
C ASP A 34 3.65 10.81 -7.11
N TYR A 35 3.71 9.53 -7.47
CA TYR A 35 4.48 8.55 -6.70
C TYR A 35 5.94 8.98 -6.46
N SER A 36 6.56 9.67 -7.41
CA SER A 36 7.97 10.06 -7.34
C SER A 36 8.28 11.11 -6.24
N LYS A 37 7.26 11.77 -5.71
CA LYS A 37 7.38 12.77 -4.64
C LYS A 37 7.07 12.24 -3.25
N VAL A 38 6.60 11.01 -3.17
CA VAL A 38 6.19 10.39 -1.91
C VAL A 38 7.36 10.29 -0.92
N ARG A 39 7.03 10.47 0.35
CA ARG A 39 7.89 10.14 1.49
C ARG A 39 7.12 9.21 2.42
N PHE A 40 7.85 8.26 3.00
CA PHE A 40 7.25 7.30 3.91
C PHE A 40 7.56 7.62 5.37
N THR A 41 6.72 7.13 6.25
CA THR A 41 7.03 6.93 7.66
C THR A 41 6.47 5.58 8.09
N PHE A 42 7.20 4.85 8.92
CA PHE A 42 6.80 3.49 9.31
C PHE A 42 6.43 3.44 10.78
N GLN A 43 5.37 2.70 11.08
CA GLN A 43 4.97 2.36 12.43
C GLN A 43 5.05 0.86 12.59
N GLU A 44 5.93 0.42 13.47
CA GLU A 44 6.15 -1.00 13.72
C GLU A 44 5.63 -1.40 15.09
N TYR A 45 5.06 -2.62 15.17
CA TYR A 45 4.57 -3.19 16.40
C TYR A 45 4.73 -4.70 16.39
N PHE A 46 5.56 -5.20 17.28
CA PHE A 46 5.87 -6.62 17.38
C PHE A 46 5.60 -7.14 18.78
N ARG A 47 5.45 -8.46 18.88
CA ARG A 47 5.33 -9.17 20.16
C ARG A 47 6.53 -8.88 21.07
N ARG A 48 6.37 -9.09 22.36
CA ARG A 48 7.46 -8.91 23.33
C ARG A 48 8.68 -9.73 22.93
N MET A 49 9.82 -9.07 22.85
CA MET A 49 11.11 -9.72 22.63
C MET A 49 11.58 -10.46 23.87
N THR A 50 12.23 -11.60 23.65
CA THR A 50 12.89 -12.43 24.66
C THR A 50 14.27 -12.82 24.14
N GLU A 51 14.94 -13.76 24.77
CA GLU A 51 16.22 -14.32 24.28
C GLU A 51 16.02 -15.28 23.08
N ASP A 52 14.77 -15.61 22.72
CA ASP A 52 14.45 -16.45 21.57
C ASP A 52 14.75 -15.71 20.26
N PRO A 53 15.71 -16.19 19.44
CA PRO A 53 16.07 -15.54 18.18
C PRO A 53 14.93 -15.53 17.16
N HIS A 54 13.98 -16.46 17.22
CA HIS A 54 12.81 -16.46 16.36
C HIS A 54 11.90 -15.24 16.58
N ARG A 55 11.88 -14.68 17.78
CA ARG A 55 11.13 -13.44 18.02
C ARG A 55 11.79 -12.25 17.34
N TRP A 56 13.11 -12.18 17.32
CA TRP A 56 13.89 -11.13 16.67
C TRP A 56 13.88 -11.21 15.14
N SER A 57 13.66 -12.41 14.57
CA SER A 57 13.60 -12.56 13.11
C SER A 57 12.41 -11.81 12.47
N GLN A 58 11.31 -11.63 13.20
CA GLN A 58 10.12 -10.96 12.67
C GLN A 58 10.34 -9.46 12.37
N PRO A 59 10.78 -8.63 13.35
CA PRO A 59 11.11 -7.24 13.05
C PRO A 59 12.23 -7.11 12.03
N PHE A 60 13.26 -7.97 12.11
CA PHE A 60 14.35 -7.94 11.13
C PHE A 60 13.87 -8.22 9.70
N ALA A 61 13.02 -9.23 9.50
CA ALA A 61 12.46 -9.54 8.19
C ALA A 61 11.55 -8.40 7.67
N ALA A 62 10.75 -7.78 8.54
CA ALA A 62 9.92 -6.63 8.16
C ALA A 62 10.78 -5.42 7.75
N LEU A 63 11.83 -5.12 8.50
CA LEU A 63 12.79 -4.05 8.14
C LEU A 63 13.48 -4.31 6.80
N LEU A 64 13.90 -5.55 6.52
CA LEU A 64 14.47 -5.91 5.22
C LEU A 64 13.48 -5.70 4.09
N GLY A 65 12.23 -6.12 4.26
CA GLY A 65 11.18 -5.91 3.24
C GLY A 65 10.91 -4.42 2.98
N ALA A 66 10.83 -3.62 4.06
CA ALA A 66 10.66 -2.17 3.93
C ALA A 66 11.87 -1.50 3.28
N TYR A 67 13.09 -1.96 3.59
CA TYR A 67 14.33 -1.50 2.97
C TYR A 67 14.33 -1.79 1.46
N ASP A 68 14.06 -3.03 1.08
CA ASP A 68 14.04 -3.44 -0.32
C ASP A 68 12.98 -2.67 -1.13
N ALA A 69 11.81 -2.45 -0.56
CA ALA A 69 10.78 -1.65 -1.21
C ALA A 69 11.21 -0.20 -1.40
N GLN A 70 11.84 0.42 -0.39
CA GLN A 70 12.37 1.78 -0.52
C GLN A 70 13.46 1.87 -1.59
N MET A 71 14.37 0.91 -1.64
CA MET A 71 15.42 0.84 -2.66
C MET A 71 14.84 0.59 -4.05
N GLY A 72 13.88 -0.33 -4.16
CA GLY A 72 13.22 -0.67 -5.42
C GLY A 72 12.43 0.49 -6.03
N TYR A 73 11.70 1.23 -5.21
CA TYR A 73 10.97 2.42 -5.66
C TYR A 73 11.84 3.70 -5.73
N GLY A 74 13.05 3.69 -5.15
CA GLY A 74 13.88 4.89 -5.04
C GLY A 74 13.28 5.98 -4.15
N LEU A 75 12.47 5.61 -3.16
CA LEU A 75 11.72 6.52 -2.31
C LEU A 75 12.11 6.35 -0.82
N PRO A 76 12.51 7.44 -0.13
CA PRO A 76 12.96 7.33 1.25
C PRO A 76 11.83 7.41 2.26
N SER A 77 12.04 6.77 3.41
CA SER A 77 11.32 7.10 4.65
C SER A 77 11.97 8.29 5.35
N ILE A 78 11.16 9.12 6.01
CA ILE A 78 11.61 10.29 6.77
C ILE A 78 11.72 9.99 8.27
N GLY A 79 11.32 8.81 8.69
CA GLY A 79 11.38 8.35 10.07
C GLY A 79 10.37 7.26 10.35
N GLY A 80 10.19 6.97 11.62
CA GLY A 80 9.27 5.94 12.07
C GLY A 80 9.37 5.71 13.56
N LYS A 81 8.64 4.73 14.05
CA LYS A 81 8.68 4.28 15.43
C LYS A 81 8.40 2.80 15.50
N ASP A 82 9.13 2.12 16.33
CA ASP A 82 8.92 0.71 16.63
C ASP A 82 8.52 0.48 18.09
N SER A 83 7.88 -0.66 18.34
CA SER A 83 7.53 -1.14 19.66
C SER A 83 7.57 -2.66 19.71
N MET A 84 8.19 -3.19 20.73
CA MET A 84 8.37 -4.63 20.98
C MET A 84 7.58 -5.11 22.21
N SER A 85 6.40 -4.52 22.44
CA SER A 85 5.58 -4.77 23.64
C SER A 85 4.20 -5.39 23.33
N GLY A 86 4.01 -5.89 22.13
CA GLY A 86 2.73 -6.40 21.63
C GLY A 86 2.36 -7.80 22.11
N THR A 87 2.53 -8.07 23.39
CA THR A 87 2.12 -9.33 24.04
C THR A 87 1.25 -9.02 25.23
N PHE A 88 0.05 -9.60 25.27
CA PHE A 88 -0.83 -9.56 26.42
C PHE A 88 -1.22 -10.99 26.82
N ASN A 89 -0.79 -11.44 27.99
CA ASN A 89 -0.91 -12.83 28.46
C ASN A 89 -0.32 -13.81 27.41
N HIS A 90 -1.19 -14.55 26.73
CA HIS A 90 -0.84 -15.56 25.70
C HIS A 90 -1.14 -15.07 24.27
N ILE A 91 -1.55 -13.81 24.11
CA ILE A 91 -1.91 -13.22 22.81
C ILE A 91 -0.75 -12.35 22.36
N ASP A 92 -0.18 -12.70 21.21
CA ASP A 92 0.80 -11.88 20.51
C ASP A 92 0.11 -11.11 19.36
N VAL A 93 0.48 -9.84 19.16
CA VAL A 93 0.08 -9.12 17.95
C VAL A 93 0.72 -9.79 16.73
N PRO A 94 0.07 -9.77 15.55
CA PRO A 94 0.74 -10.16 14.32
C PRO A 94 1.96 -9.26 14.07
N PRO A 95 3.00 -9.76 13.38
CA PRO A 95 4.09 -8.89 12.95
C PRO A 95 3.55 -7.71 12.18
N THR A 96 3.78 -6.50 12.66
CA THR A 96 3.16 -5.30 12.11
C THR A 96 4.21 -4.31 11.67
N LEU A 97 4.21 -3.98 10.38
CA LEU A 97 4.81 -2.78 9.82
C LEU A 97 3.73 -2.08 9.00
N VAL A 98 3.28 -0.94 9.48
CA VAL A 98 2.36 -0.06 8.74
C VAL A 98 3.20 0.97 8.02
N SER A 99 3.03 1.05 6.69
CA SER A 99 3.61 2.14 5.90
C SER A 99 2.60 3.27 5.80
N PHE A 100 3.01 4.47 6.12
CA PHE A 100 2.29 5.70 5.81
C PHE A 100 3.03 6.42 4.69
N ALA A 101 2.28 6.84 3.67
CA ALA A 101 2.79 7.59 2.53
C ALA A 101 2.20 9.00 2.50
N VAL A 102 3.04 9.98 2.24
CA VAL A 102 2.66 11.40 2.17
C VAL A 102 3.13 11.98 0.84
N ASP A 103 2.24 12.73 0.21
CA ASP A 103 2.52 13.55 -0.97
C ASP A 103 1.77 14.87 -0.86
N VAL A 104 2.18 15.87 -1.65
CA VAL A 104 1.53 17.18 -1.76
C VAL A 104 1.00 17.34 -3.18
N ALA A 105 -0.32 17.38 -3.33
CA ALA A 105 -0.98 17.55 -4.61
C ALA A 105 -1.79 18.84 -4.66
N LYS A 106 -2.05 19.36 -5.86
CA LYS A 106 -2.99 20.46 -6.06
C LYS A 106 -4.41 19.91 -5.97
N LEU A 107 -5.30 20.61 -5.26
CA LEU A 107 -6.68 20.17 -5.08
C LEU A 107 -7.41 19.84 -6.39
N LYS A 108 -7.15 20.59 -7.44
CA LYS A 108 -7.75 20.37 -8.78
C LYS A 108 -7.34 19.04 -9.42
N ASP A 109 -6.23 18.45 -9.00
CA ASP A 109 -5.65 17.21 -9.55
C ASP A 109 -6.05 15.98 -8.72
N VAL A 110 -6.80 16.19 -7.64
CA VAL A 110 -7.27 15.09 -6.77
C VAL A 110 -8.42 14.37 -7.44
N VAL A 111 -8.31 13.03 -7.46
CA VAL A 111 -9.34 12.12 -7.99
C VAL A 111 -9.98 11.39 -6.80
N SER A 112 -11.30 11.39 -6.75
CA SER A 112 -12.05 10.69 -5.70
C SER A 112 -12.52 9.30 -6.19
N PRO A 113 -12.78 8.35 -5.27
CA PRO A 113 -12.95 6.95 -5.65
C PRO A 113 -14.33 6.61 -6.23
N GLU A 114 -15.36 7.43 -5.99
CA GLU A 114 -16.72 7.10 -6.44
C GLU A 114 -16.88 7.16 -7.96
N LEU A 115 -17.68 6.25 -8.53
CA LEU A 115 -18.03 6.24 -9.95
C LEU A 115 -18.74 7.55 -10.33
N LYS A 116 -18.45 8.09 -11.51
CA LYS A 116 -18.92 9.43 -11.90
C LYS A 116 -20.12 9.40 -12.86
N ASN A 117 -20.08 8.55 -13.88
CA ASN A 117 -21.11 8.55 -14.92
C ASN A 117 -21.48 7.14 -15.35
N THR A 118 -22.74 6.95 -15.73
CA THR A 118 -23.19 5.75 -16.42
C THR A 118 -22.49 5.63 -17.77
N GLY A 119 -22.03 4.42 -18.10
CA GLY A 119 -21.34 4.13 -19.35
C GLY A 119 -19.82 4.37 -19.33
N ASP A 120 -19.24 4.88 -18.24
CA ASP A 120 -17.80 4.89 -18.05
C ASP A 120 -17.26 3.45 -17.98
N LYS A 121 -16.08 3.22 -18.56
CA LYS A 121 -15.45 1.89 -18.54
C LYS A 121 -14.73 1.67 -17.23
N LEU A 122 -14.95 0.51 -16.62
CA LEU A 122 -14.19 0.02 -15.48
C LEU A 122 -12.98 -0.78 -15.98
N VAL A 123 -11.79 -0.41 -15.52
CA VAL A 123 -10.53 -1.06 -15.90
C VAL A 123 -9.84 -1.58 -14.65
N TRP A 124 -9.52 -2.86 -14.63
CA TRP A 124 -8.68 -3.44 -13.60
C TRP A 124 -7.23 -3.41 -14.03
N ILE A 125 -6.39 -2.68 -13.28
CA ILE A 125 -4.95 -2.63 -13.47
C ILE A 125 -4.31 -3.61 -12.49
N HIS A 126 -3.66 -4.63 -13.03
CA HIS A 126 -2.88 -5.59 -12.27
C HIS A 126 -1.42 -5.15 -12.22
N LEU A 127 -0.86 -4.99 -11.02
CA LEU A 127 0.55 -4.66 -10.88
C LEU A 127 1.41 -5.91 -11.15
N PRO A 128 2.53 -5.78 -11.88
CA PRO A 128 3.41 -6.91 -12.16
C PRO A 128 4.12 -7.39 -10.89
N VAL A 129 4.21 -8.71 -10.76
CA VAL A 129 4.92 -9.40 -9.68
C VAL A 129 5.83 -10.47 -10.26
N ASP A 130 6.94 -10.72 -9.59
CA ASP A 130 7.90 -11.76 -9.95
C ASP A 130 7.47 -13.18 -9.47
N ALA A 131 8.34 -14.18 -9.71
CA ALA A 131 8.11 -15.55 -9.30
C ALA A 131 8.07 -15.76 -7.77
N HIS A 132 8.55 -14.79 -6.99
CA HIS A 132 8.52 -14.79 -5.54
C HIS A 132 7.35 -13.99 -4.97
N LEU A 133 6.41 -13.57 -5.83
CA LEU A 133 5.28 -12.72 -5.48
C LEU A 133 5.70 -11.34 -4.95
N LEU A 134 6.85 -10.84 -5.38
CA LEU A 134 7.31 -9.47 -5.07
C LEU A 134 7.00 -8.53 -6.24
N PRO A 135 6.71 -7.25 -5.97
CA PRO A 135 6.46 -6.28 -7.04
C PRO A 135 7.67 -6.14 -7.98
N GLU A 136 7.44 -6.20 -9.27
CA GLU A 136 8.44 -5.78 -10.26
C GLU A 136 8.48 -4.25 -10.29
N TYR A 137 9.33 -3.66 -9.46
CA TYR A 137 9.34 -2.23 -9.13
C TYR A 137 9.32 -1.31 -10.35
N GLU A 138 10.12 -1.59 -11.38
CA GLU A 138 10.15 -0.77 -12.61
C GLU A 138 8.79 -0.78 -13.34
N GLY A 139 8.19 -1.95 -13.51
CA GLY A 139 6.88 -2.09 -14.13
C GLY A 139 5.76 -1.45 -13.31
N VAL A 140 5.85 -1.54 -11.99
CA VAL A 140 4.91 -0.88 -11.07
C VAL A 140 5.04 0.65 -11.18
N MET A 141 6.26 1.18 -11.16
CA MET A 141 6.51 2.62 -11.30
C MET A 141 6.05 3.16 -12.65
N GLU A 142 6.26 2.40 -13.74
CA GLU A 142 5.73 2.81 -15.04
C GLU A 142 4.20 2.84 -15.07
N THR A 143 3.55 1.86 -14.44
CA THR A 143 2.10 1.82 -14.29
C THR A 143 1.60 3.05 -13.52
N TYR A 144 2.26 3.41 -12.42
CA TYR A 144 1.89 4.59 -11.62
C TYR A 144 2.08 5.89 -12.39
N ARG A 145 3.17 6.02 -13.14
CA ARG A 145 3.42 7.19 -13.98
C ARG A 145 2.32 7.37 -15.03
N LYS A 146 1.98 6.29 -15.76
CA LYS A 146 0.91 6.32 -16.76
C LYS A 146 -0.44 6.68 -16.14
N LEU A 147 -0.78 6.06 -15.00
CA LEU A 147 -2.04 6.34 -14.31
C LEU A 147 -2.11 7.80 -13.85
N HIS A 148 -1.03 8.33 -13.27
CA HIS A 148 -0.95 9.75 -12.90
C HIS A 148 -1.14 10.67 -14.11
N GLU A 149 -0.45 10.42 -15.23
CA GLU A 149 -0.61 11.19 -16.48
C GLU A 149 -2.05 11.12 -17.02
N ASP A 150 -2.69 9.96 -16.97
CA ASP A 150 -4.08 9.79 -17.40
C ASP A 150 -5.08 10.54 -16.51
N MET A 151 -4.82 10.60 -15.21
CA MET A 151 -5.59 11.42 -14.28
C MET A 151 -5.40 12.90 -14.56
N GLN A 152 -4.17 13.38 -14.76
CA GLN A 152 -3.89 14.79 -15.09
C GLN A 152 -4.54 15.23 -16.41
N ASN A 153 -4.68 14.31 -17.36
CA ASN A 153 -5.34 14.54 -18.64
C ASN A 153 -6.87 14.35 -18.58
N GLY A 154 -7.44 14.07 -17.41
CA GLY A 154 -8.88 13.85 -17.22
C GLY A 154 -9.43 12.56 -17.84
N ARG A 155 -8.56 11.63 -18.25
CA ARG A 155 -8.97 10.33 -18.82
C ARG A 155 -9.45 9.37 -17.73
N VAL A 156 -8.89 9.45 -16.52
CA VAL A 156 -9.31 8.67 -15.36
C VAL A 156 -10.10 9.57 -14.42
N LYS A 157 -11.36 9.22 -14.19
CA LYS A 157 -12.32 10.02 -13.42
C LYS A 157 -12.48 9.54 -11.98
N ALA A 158 -12.16 8.29 -11.73
CA ALA A 158 -12.22 7.64 -10.42
C ALA A 158 -11.21 6.50 -10.35
N ALA A 159 -10.61 6.27 -9.19
CA ALA A 159 -9.74 5.12 -8.98
C ALA A 159 -9.84 4.65 -7.51
N TYR A 160 -9.66 3.36 -7.30
CA TYR A 160 -9.64 2.73 -6.00
C TYR A 160 -8.64 1.57 -5.98
N VAL A 161 -7.92 1.42 -4.89
CA VAL A 161 -6.97 0.31 -4.74
C VAL A 161 -7.70 -0.95 -4.33
N VAL A 162 -7.48 -2.03 -5.08
CA VAL A 162 -7.97 -3.35 -4.69
C VAL A 162 -7.11 -3.87 -3.55
N ASP A 163 -7.67 -3.94 -2.36
CA ASP A 163 -7.05 -4.45 -1.16
C ASP A 163 -7.37 -5.94 -0.94
N ARG A 164 -7.04 -6.47 0.24
CA ARG A 164 -7.33 -7.85 0.65
C ARG A 164 -8.80 -8.28 0.54
N GLN A 165 -9.73 -7.35 0.44
CA GLN A 165 -11.15 -7.62 0.27
C GLN A 165 -11.54 -7.96 -1.18
N GLY A 166 -10.61 -7.75 -2.12
CA GLY A 166 -10.74 -8.13 -3.51
C GLY A 166 -11.54 -7.15 -4.37
N ILE A 167 -11.65 -7.48 -5.65
CA ILE A 167 -12.22 -6.62 -6.68
C ILE A 167 -13.70 -6.29 -6.40
N ALA A 168 -14.49 -7.28 -5.98
CA ALA A 168 -15.92 -7.07 -5.72
C ALA A 168 -16.14 -6.01 -4.64
N ALA A 169 -15.37 -6.05 -3.55
CA ALA A 169 -15.44 -5.05 -2.49
C ALA A 169 -14.99 -3.67 -2.96
N ALA A 170 -13.91 -3.59 -3.74
CA ALA A 170 -13.42 -2.34 -4.30
C ALA A 170 -14.46 -1.67 -5.19
N VAL A 171 -15.04 -2.42 -6.14
CA VAL A 171 -16.07 -1.92 -7.06
C VAL A 171 -17.34 -1.51 -6.31
N SER A 172 -17.77 -2.30 -5.32
CA SER A 172 -18.92 -1.94 -4.48
C SER A 172 -18.71 -0.62 -3.75
N LYS A 173 -17.53 -0.40 -3.17
CA LYS A 173 -17.18 0.87 -2.50
C LYS A 173 -17.21 2.04 -3.49
N MET A 174 -16.71 1.85 -4.70
CA MET A 174 -16.78 2.89 -5.75
C MET A 174 -18.22 3.21 -6.17
N ALA A 175 -19.10 2.21 -6.16
CA ALA A 175 -20.53 2.36 -6.53
C ALA A 175 -21.34 3.13 -5.49
N PHE A 176 -21.03 3.00 -4.20
CA PHE A 176 -21.85 3.58 -3.11
C PHE A 176 -21.89 5.11 -3.13
N GLY A 177 -20.81 5.78 -3.52
CA GLY A 177 -20.70 7.23 -3.39
C GLY A 177 -21.75 8.01 -4.18
N ASN A 178 -22.04 7.58 -5.41
CA ASN A 178 -23.00 8.23 -6.30
C ASN A 178 -24.20 7.29 -6.66
N ALA A 179 -24.34 6.17 -5.95
CA ALA A 179 -25.39 5.19 -6.18
C ALA A 179 -25.46 4.68 -7.64
N LEU A 180 -24.30 4.54 -8.29
CA LEU A 180 -24.17 3.99 -9.63
C LEU A 180 -23.94 2.49 -9.58
N GLY A 181 -24.75 1.73 -10.31
CA GLY A 181 -24.56 0.29 -10.46
C GLY A 181 -23.39 -0.06 -11.38
N VAL A 182 -22.88 -1.30 -11.23
CA VAL A 182 -21.81 -1.89 -12.03
C VAL A 182 -22.26 -3.24 -12.55
#